data_2b92d9a4f7dc239203fd9333df85bee0
#
_entry.id   2b92d9a4f7dc239203fd9333df85bee0
#
_cell.length_a   1.000
_cell.length_b   1.000
_cell.length_c   1.000
_cell.angle_alpha   90.00
_cell.angle_beta   90.00
_cell.angle_gamma   90.00
#
_symmetry.space_group_name_H-M   'P 1'
#
loop_
_entity.id
_entity.type
_entity.pdbx_description
1 polymer ?
#
loop_
_entity_poly.entity_id
_entity_poly.type
_entity_poly.pdbx_seq_one_letter_code
_entity_poly.pdbx_strand_id
1 'polypeptide(L)'
;MPCPIRSFVLFMLLLSALANGAKQQQAHWTQSYDAGYEDLKGAYAGGSEIMHIVSHKGKLYASNGFWVDARWVIPPDGQKQSAQVLRLDSMAEKWQVDLDMGESNDRGLAYMKGNILKSVTFTRDASGKPLPSPENLLVMAAGANFERGGAVSSWTRDDKKNAWVHTLVRHGSSVGGIRWVPRDMEVYQDKKTGIERIFLSLGNPGIVSGVYDPTIPGKIRWSQHLEFPFPEGGTLHTRPLGIIQANGSLMFSEGGAIFRRKDGV
;
A
#
# COMPACT_ATOMS: atom_id res chain seq x y z
N MET A 1 60.52 -35.76 36.33
CA MET A 1 59.79 -34.70 35.55
C MET A 1 58.34 -35.13 35.46
N PRO A 2 57.38 -34.45 36.07
CA PRO A 2 55.93 -34.80 35.94
C PRO A 2 55.29 -34.03 34.76
N CYS A 3 54.52 -34.76 34.01
CA CYS A 3 53.88 -34.39 32.78
C CYS A 3 52.70 -33.39 33.00
N PRO A 4 52.55 -32.30 32.21
CA PRO A 4 51.53 -31.26 32.45
C PRO A 4 50.22 -31.52 31.71
N ILE A 5 49.74 -32.77 31.64
CA ILE A 5 48.50 -33.10 30.86
C ILE A 5 47.20 -32.92 31.66
N ARG A 6 47.24 -32.76 32.97
CA ARG A 6 45.99 -32.70 33.81
C ARG A 6 45.30 -31.35 33.84
N SER A 7 45.95 -30.23 33.48
CA SER A 7 45.35 -28.88 33.54
C SER A 7 44.54 -28.50 32.29
N PHE A 8 44.73 -29.18 31.17
CA PHE A 8 44.06 -28.80 29.91
C PHE A 8 42.64 -29.36 29.80
N VAL A 9 42.37 -30.50 30.47
CA VAL A 9 41.05 -31.16 30.41
C VAL A 9 39.98 -30.44 31.26
N LEU A 10 40.41 -29.77 32.33
CA LEU A 10 39.51 -29.04 33.22
C LEU A 10 39.04 -27.71 32.62
N PHE A 11 39.85 -27.09 31.74
CA PHE A 11 39.46 -25.83 31.07
C PHE A 11 38.52 -26.04 29.91
N MET A 12 38.53 -27.17 29.22
CA MET A 12 37.58 -27.53 28.17
C MET A 12 36.20 -27.91 28.71
N LEU A 13 36.10 -28.44 29.90
CA LEU A 13 34.83 -28.77 30.55
C LEU A 13 34.09 -27.57 31.09
N LEU A 14 34.78 -26.47 31.43
CA LEU A 14 34.18 -25.23 31.87
C LEU A 14 33.64 -24.38 30.71
N LEU A 15 34.24 -24.48 29.51
CA LEU A 15 33.75 -23.79 28.31
C LEU A 15 32.49 -24.45 27.70
N SER A 16 32.29 -25.74 27.90
CA SER A 16 31.09 -26.43 27.45
C SER A 16 29.86 -26.21 28.37
N ALA A 17 30.06 -25.80 29.63
CA ALA A 17 28.96 -25.49 30.56
C ALA A 17 28.39 -24.08 30.37
N LEU A 18 29.11 -23.16 29.72
CA LEU A 18 28.63 -21.79 29.43
C LEU A 18 27.82 -21.69 28.12
N ALA A 19 27.84 -22.74 27.29
CA ALA A 19 27.12 -22.77 26.01
C ALA A 19 25.64 -23.20 26.12
N ASN A 20 25.19 -23.63 27.30
CA ASN A 20 23.86 -24.23 27.51
C ASN A 20 22.85 -23.32 28.23
N GLY A 21 22.90 -22.01 28.05
CA GLY A 21 22.05 -21.10 28.85
C GLY A 21 21.14 -20.13 28.12
N ALA A 22 21.30 -19.92 26.84
CA ALA A 22 20.33 -19.08 26.08
C ALA A 22 19.25 -20.00 25.51
N LYS A 23 18.21 -20.31 26.29
CA LYS A 23 16.94 -20.76 25.69
C LYS A 23 16.51 -19.69 24.69
N GLN A 24 16.69 -19.98 23.41
CA GLN A 24 16.18 -19.15 22.34
C GLN A 24 14.67 -19.02 22.58
N GLN A 25 14.23 -17.86 23.05
CA GLN A 25 12.81 -17.59 23.31
C GLN A 25 12.12 -17.69 21.95
N GLN A 26 11.35 -18.73 21.76
CA GLN A 26 10.61 -18.93 20.53
C GLN A 26 9.57 -17.81 20.42
N ALA A 27 9.61 -17.06 19.34
CA ALA A 27 8.62 -16.03 19.07
C ALA A 27 7.21 -16.67 19.00
N HIS A 28 6.26 -16.11 19.70
CA HIS A 28 4.87 -16.54 19.63
C HIS A 28 4.13 -15.66 18.63
N TRP A 29 3.50 -16.30 17.65
CA TRP A 29 2.63 -15.65 16.66
C TRP A 29 1.18 -16.02 16.95
N THR A 30 0.30 -15.03 16.97
CA THR A 30 -1.15 -15.21 17.07
C THR A 30 -1.81 -14.65 15.82
N GLN A 31 -2.78 -15.38 15.26
CA GLN A 31 -3.58 -14.90 14.15
C GLN A 31 -4.49 -13.79 14.65
N SER A 32 -4.36 -12.60 14.10
CA SER A 32 -5.12 -11.41 14.46
C SER A 32 -6.36 -11.20 13.60
N TYR A 33 -6.35 -11.73 12.37
CA TYR A 33 -7.45 -11.64 11.41
C TYR A 33 -7.64 -12.97 10.70
N ASP A 34 -8.90 -13.33 10.53
CA ASP A 34 -9.34 -14.43 9.68
C ASP A 34 -10.62 -13.98 8.96
N ALA A 35 -10.64 -14.09 7.62
CA ALA A 35 -11.76 -13.62 6.82
C ALA A 35 -13.01 -14.47 7.04
N GLY A 36 -14.21 -13.88 6.86
CA GLY A 36 -15.45 -14.62 6.88
C GLY A 36 -16.31 -14.41 8.12
N TYR A 37 -16.25 -13.24 8.74
CA TYR A 37 -17.15 -12.88 9.84
C TYR A 37 -17.82 -11.52 9.62
N GLU A 38 -18.90 -11.28 10.31
CA GLU A 38 -19.49 -9.95 10.44
C GLU A 38 -18.78 -9.16 11.54
N ASP A 39 -18.44 -7.91 11.25
CA ASP A 39 -17.88 -6.99 12.22
C ASP A 39 -18.96 -6.49 13.22
N LEU A 40 -18.57 -5.63 14.15
CA LEU A 40 -19.49 -5.07 15.14
C LEU A 40 -20.63 -4.21 14.54
N LYS A 41 -20.54 -3.85 13.28
CA LYS A 41 -21.54 -3.07 12.53
C LYS A 41 -22.38 -3.95 11.61
N GLY A 42 -22.14 -5.25 11.59
CA GLY A 42 -22.78 -6.20 10.68
C GLY A 42 -22.21 -6.19 9.25
N ALA A 43 -21.05 -5.53 9.04
CA ALA A 43 -20.37 -5.56 7.76
C ALA A 43 -19.54 -6.85 7.65
N TYR A 44 -19.68 -7.55 6.51
CA TYR A 44 -18.91 -8.76 6.27
C TYR A 44 -17.44 -8.42 5.99
N ALA A 45 -16.56 -8.88 6.87
CA ALA A 45 -15.12 -8.75 6.74
C ALA A 45 -14.57 -9.94 5.93
N GLY A 46 -14.24 -9.70 4.68
CA GLY A 46 -13.85 -10.71 3.70
C GLY A 46 -12.41 -10.59 3.23
N GLY A 47 -12.15 -11.11 2.05
CA GLY A 47 -10.86 -11.10 1.38
C GLY A 47 -10.16 -12.46 1.37
N SER A 48 -9.44 -12.75 0.30
CA SER A 48 -8.58 -13.94 0.20
C SER A 48 -7.12 -13.64 0.54
N GLU A 49 -6.75 -12.37 0.57
CA GLU A 49 -5.41 -11.90 0.88
C GLU A 49 -5.45 -10.55 1.60
N ILE A 50 -4.59 -10.38 2.59
CA ILE A 50 -4.22 -9.07 3.12
C ILE A 50 -3.03 -8.57 2.30
N MET A 51 -3.18 -7.44 1.64
CA MET A 51 -2.20 -6.92 0.70
C MET A 51 -1.23 -5.92 1.35
N HIS A 52 -1.74 -5.07 2.22
CA HIS A 52 -0.94 -4.07 2.95
C HIS A 52 -1.42 -3.94 4.38
N ILE A 53 -0.49 -3.67 5.29
CA ILE A 53 -0.77 -3.30 6.68
C ILE A 53 -0.03 -2.00 6.97
N VAL A 54 -0.73 -1.01 7.51
CA VAL A 54 -0.22 0.34 7.73
C VAL A 54 -0.64 0.86 9.09
N SER A 55 0.29 1.50 9.80
CA SER A 55 -0.03 2.30 10.98
C SER A 55 -0.41 3.73 10.57
N HIS A 56 -1.51 4.25 11.09
CA HIS A 56 -1.94 5.63 10.87
C HIS A 56 -2.66 6.17 12.11
N LYS A 57 -2.15 7.27 12.67
CA LYS A 57 -2.71 7.97 13.84
C LYS A 57 -3.07 7.02 15.00
N GLY A 58 -2.14 6.12 15.33
CA GLY A 58 -2.27 5.20 16.47
C GLY A 58 -3.16 3.98 16.24
N LYS A 59 -3.65 3.77 15.02
CA LYS A 59 -4.46 2.61 14.63
C LYS A 59 -3.75 1.80 13.55
N LEU A 60 -4.14 0.53 13.38
CA LEU A 60 -3.72 -0.28 12.24
C LEU A 60 -4.83 -0.30 11.19
N TYR A 61 -4.40 -0.27 9.95
CA TYR A 61 -5.26 -0.43 8.77
C TYR A 61 -4.67 -1.51 7.88
N ALA A 62 -5.54 -2.30 7.26
CA ALA A 62 -5.13 -3.33 6.33
C ALA A 62 -6.00 -3.29 5.08
N SER A 63 -5.40 -3.32 3.89
CA SER A 63 -6.16 -3.53 2.66
C SER A 63 -6.21 -5.01 2.33
N ASN A 64 -7.36 -5.46 1.85
CA ASN A 64 -7.55 -6.82 1.37
C ASN A 64 -7.86 -6.85 -0.13
N GLY A 65 -7.94 -8.05 -0.67
CA GLY A 65 -8.36 -8.29 -2.04
C GLY A 65 -8.93 -9.67 -2.23
N PHE A 66 -9.63 -9.84 -3.34
CA PHE A 66 -10.15 -11.13 -3.80
C PHE A 66 -9.41 -11.55 -5.06
N TRP A 67 -8.74 -12.70 -5.01
CA TRP A 67 -8.17 -13.32 -6.19
C TRP A 67 -9.24 -14.20 -6.88
N VAL A 68 -9.21 -14.25 -8.18
CA VAL A 68 -10.24 -14.92 -9.00
C VAL A 68 -10.40 -16.40 -8.67
N ASP A 69 -9.35 -17.03 -8.16
CA ASP A 69 -9.27 -18.43 -7.78
C ASP A 69 -9.66 -18.71 -6.33
N ALA A 70 -9.82 -17.66 -5.51
CA ALA A 70 -10.18 -17.82 -4.10
C ALA A 70 -11.71 -17.95 -3.90
N ARG A 71 -12.29 -18.96 -4.47
CA ARG A 71 -13.75 -19.20 -4.46
C ARG A 71 -14.30 -19.54 -3.07
N TRP A 72 -13.47 -20.01 -2.16
CA TRP A 72 -13.85 -20.41 -0.80
C TRP A 72 -14.10 -19.27 0.18
N VAL A 73 -13.77 -18.03 -0.21
CA VAL A 73 -14.01 -16.83 0.61
C VAL A 73 -15.19 -16.01 0.08
N ILE A 74 -16.04 -16.62 -0.74
CA ILE A 74 -17.27 -16.02 -1.22
C ILE A 74 -18.34 -16.14 -0.11
N PRO A 75 -19.09 -15.06 0.21
CA PRO A 75 -20.19 -15.15 1.15
C PRO A 75 -21.20 -16.25 0.79
N PRO A 76 -21.92 -16.79 1.76
CA PRO A 76 -22.89 -17.85 1.55
C PRO A 76 -23.97 -17.52 0.51
N ASP A 77 -24.26 -16.24 0.31
CA ASP A 77 -25.23 -15.73 -0.67
C ASP A 77 -24.69 -15.60 -2.09
N GLY A 78 -23.41 -15.90 -2.31
CA GLY A 78 -22.78 -15.85 -3.62
C GLY A 78 -22.55 -14.44 -4.17
N GLN A 79 -22.72 -13.38 -3.37
CA GLN A 79 -22.48 -12.01 -3.80
C GLN A 79 -21.00 -11.78 -4.11
N LYS A 80 -20.73 -11.08 -5.20
CA LYS A 80 -19.36 -10.63 -5.52
C LYS A 80 -18.94 -9.59 -4.49
N GLN A 81 -17.84 -9.84 -3.83
CA GLN A 81 -17.27 -8.89 -2.89
C GLN A 81 -16.27 -7.99 -3.59
N SER A 82 -16.22 -6.75 -3.14
CA SER A 82 -15.17 -5.78 -3.45
C SER A 82 -14.08 -5.80 -2.40
N ALA A 83 -12.93 -5.27 -2.77
CA ALA A 83 -11.84 -5.05 -1.84
C ALA A 83 -12.25 -4.09 -0.72
N GLN A 84 -11.65 -4.27 0.44
CA GLN A 84 -11.97 -3.51 1.64
C GLN A 84 -10.69 -2.92 2.25
N VAL A 85 -10.86 -1.89 3.07
CA VAL A 85 -9.89 -1.50 4.08
C VAL A 85 -10.46 -1.87 5.45
N LEU A 86 -9.71 -2.68 6.16
CA LEU A 86 -9.99 -3.07 7.53
C LEU A 86 -9.29 -2.13 8.49
N ARG A 87 -9.86 -1.93 9.68
CA ARG A 87 -9.28 -1.12 10.76
C ARG A 87 -9.26 -1.89 12.07
N LEU A 88 -8.16 -1.76 12.80
CA LEU A 88 -7.98 -2.23 14.16
C LEU A 88 -7.65 -1.04 15.06
N ASP A 89 -8.52 -0.71 15.97
CA ASP A 89 -8.37 0.44 16.87
C ASP A 89 -7.45 0.12 18.07
N SER A 90 -7.46 -1.11 18.54
CA SER A 90 -6.55 -1.61 19.58
C SER A 90 -6.31 -3.11 19.42
N MET A 91 -5.24 -3.63 20.02
CA MET A 91 -4.93 -5.07 19.99
C MET A 91 -5.94 -5.95 20.74
N ALA A 92 -6.80 -5.36 21.56
CA ALA A 92 -7.86 -6.06 22.30
C ALA A 92 -9.17 -6.18 21.49
N GLU A 93 -9.25 -5.53 20.32
CA GLU A 93 -10.45 -5.48 19.50
C GLU A 93 -10.35 -6.40 18.28
N LYS A 94 -11.48 -6.57 17.59
CA LYS A 94 -11.53 -7.23 16.29
C LYS A 94 -11.38 -6.20 15.17
N TRP A 95 -10.81 -6.63 14.06
CA TRP A 95 -10.78 -5.85 12.84
C TRP A 95 -12.21 -5.51 12.38
N GLN A 96 -12.42 -4.29 11.93
CA GLN A 96 -13.69 -3.78 11.43
C GLN A 96 -13.53 -3.32 9.99
N VAL A 97 -14.58 -3.41 9.19
CA VAL A 97 -14.61 -2.83 7.85
C VAL A 97 -14.68 -1.31 7.96
N ASP A 98 -13.66 -0.61 7.47
CA ASP A 98 -13.57 0.85 7.47
C ASP A 98 -13.92 1.45 6.11
N LEU A 99 -13.66 0.71 5.02
CA LEU A 99 -14.06 1.01 3.65
C LEU A 99 -14.44 -0.28 2.92
N ASP A 100 -15.60 -0.29 2.26
CA ASP A 100 -15.93 -1.24 1.21
C ASP A 100 -15.88 -0.51 -0.15
N MET A 101 -15.02 -0.96 -1.06
CA MET A 101 -14.81 -0.28 -2.34
C MET A 101 -15.93 -0.52 -3.34
N GLY A 102 -16.81 -1.50 -3.08
CA GLY A 102 -18.00 -1.76 -3.89
C GLY A 102 -19.02 -0.66 -3.77
N GLU A 103 -19.16 -0.05 -2.60
CA GLU A 103 -20.11 1.02 -2.35
C GLU A 103 -19.67 2.37 -2.95
N SER A 104 -18.37 2.52 -3.23
CA SER A 104 -17.77 3.77 -3.74
C SER A 104 -17.79 3.88 -5.27
N ASN A 105 -18.62 3.12 -5.94
CA ASN A 105 -18.53 2.86 -7.36
C ASN A 105 -19.54 3.69 -8.18
N ASP A 106 -19.14 4.90 -8.55
CA ASP A 106 -19.94 5.84 -9.36
C ASP A 106 -20.07 5.44 -10.84
N ARG A 107 -19.32 4.43 -11.33
CA ARG A 107 -19.28 4.00 -12.74
C ARG A 107 -19.52 2.52 -12.99
N GLY A 108 -20.06 1.79 -12.03
CA GLY A 108 -20.22 0.34 -12.14
C GLY A 108 -18.88 -0.43 -12.17
N LEU A 109 -17.78 0.19 -11.72
CA LEU A 109 -16.45 -0.41 -11.68
C LEU A 109 -16.30 -1.28 -10.43
N ALA A 110 -15.85 -2.52 -10.58
CA ALA A 110 -15.58 -3.40 -9.46
C ALA A 110 -14.08 -3.34 -9.08
N TYR A 111 -13.79 -2.90 -7.87
CA TYR A 111 -12.46 -2.91 -7.29
C TYR A 111 -12.29 -4.16 -6.44
N MET A 112 -11.66 -5.19 -7.00
CA MET A 112 -11.51 -6.48 -6.33
C MET A 112 -10.22 -6.59 -5.50
N LYS A 113 -9.30 -5.63 -5.64
CA LYS A 113 -8.00 -5.66 -4.97
C LYS A 113 -7.67 -4.30 -4.40
N GLY A 114 -7.42 -4.25 -3.12
CA GLY A 114 -6.89 -3.10 -2.41
C GLY A 114 -5.39 -2.97 -2.67
N ASN A 115 -5.01 -2.48 -3.84
CA ASN A 115 -3.66 -2.62 -4.36
C ASN A 115 -2.60 -1.91 -3.53
N ILE A 116 -2.87 -0.69 -3.05
CA ILE A 116 -1.91 0.12 -2.28
C ILE A 116 -2.64 0.81 -1.14
N LEU A 117 -2.15 0.61 0.07
CA LEU A 117 -2.57 1.37 1.24
C LEU A 117 -1.32 1.97 1.88
N LYS A 118 -1.28 3.28 2.04
CA LYS A 118 -0.11 3.96 2.61
C LYS A 118 -0.51 5.17 3.44
N SER A 119 0.19 5.38 4.57
CA SER A 119 0.13 6.62 5.33
C SER A 119 1.20 7.55 4.78
N VAL A 120 0.79 8.67 4.21
CA VAL A 120 1.67 9.64 3.54
C VAL A 120 1.62 10.98 4.26
N THR A 121 2.73 11.71 4.25
CA THR A 121 2.82 13.00 4.92
C THR A 121 3.21 14.07 3.92
N PHE A 122 2.40 15.13 3.87
CA PHE A 122 2.71 16.34 3.13
C PHE A 122 3.19 17.44 4.09
N THR A 123 4.23 18.14 3.70
CA THR A 123 4.78 19.29 4.42
C THR A 123 4.56 20.61 3.68
N ARG A 124 4.09 20.54 2.43
CA ARG A 124 3.89 21.68 1.54
C ARG A 124 2.55 21.61 0.82
N ASP A 125 2.04 22.76 0.46
CA ASP A 125 0.86 22.90 -0.40
C ASP A 125 1.21 22.72 -1.89
N ALA A 126 0.18 22.84 -2.75
CA ALA A 126 0.31 22.72 -4.20
C ALA A 126 1.23 23.76 -4.85
N SER A 127 1.53 24.88 -4.18
CA SER A 127 2.46 25.90 -4.66
C SER A 127 3.90 25.68 -4.17
N GLY A 128 4.13 24.68 -3.33
CA GLY A 128 5.40 24.42 -2.68
C GLY A 128 5.63 25.21 -1.39
N LYS A 129 4.63 25.97 -0.91
CA LYS A 129 4.71 26.71 0.36
C LYS A 129 4.60 25.74 1.54
N PRO A 130 5.46 25.88 2.58
CA PRO A 130 5.35 25.08 3.78
C PRO A 130 3.97 25.18 4.43
N LEU A 131 3.42 24.03 4.85
CA LEU A 131 2.20 23.98 5.66
C LEU A 131 2.50 24.42 7.09
N PRO A 132 1.53 25.01 7.82
CA PRO A 132 1.67 25.33 9.23
C PRO A 132 2.02 24.14 10.11
N SER A 133 1.54 22.96 9.74
CA SER A 133 1.90 21.67 10.31
C SER A 133 1.84 20.59 9.21
N PRO A 134 2.67 19.53 9.30
CA PRO A 134 2.58 18.43 8.36
C PRO A 134 1.17 17.81 8.36
N GLU A 135 0.66 17.49 7.17
CA GLU A 135 -0.62 16.80 7.00
C GLU A 135 -0.35 15.33 6.69
N ASN A 136 -0.82 14.48 7.59
CA ASN A 136 -0.71 13.03 7.43
C ASN A 136 -2.03 12.45 6.94
N LEU A 137 -2.02 11.83 5.76
CA LEU A 137 -3.17 11.25 5.09
C LEU A 137 -3.02 9.73 4.98
N LEU A 138 -4.09 8.99 5.24
CA LEU A 138 -4.19 7.59 4.85
C LEU A 138 -4.81 7.52 3.45
N VAL A 139 -4.05 6.97 2.51
CA VAL A 139 -4.43 6.89 1.10
C VAL A 139 -4.46 5.44 0.66
N MET A 140 -5.58 5.06 0.07
CA MET A 140 -5.79 3.80 -0.60
C MET A 140 -5.85 4.04 -2.10
N ALA A 141 -5.24 3.18 -2.93
CA ALA A 141 -5.43 3.18 -4.37
C ALA A 141 -5.70 1.76 -4.88
N ALA A 142 -6.67 1.67 -5.78
CA ALA A 142 -7.07 0.41 -6.40
C ALA A 142 -7.34 0.59 -7.90
N GLY A 143 -7.16 -0.49 -8.64
CA GLY A 143 -7.44 -0.56 -10.06
C GLY A 143 -8.63 -1.45 -10.38
N ALA A 144 -9.44 -1.04 -11.34
CA ALA A 144 -10.46 -1.84 -11.96
C ALA A 144 -10.12 -2.10 -13.42
N ASN A 145 -10.34 -3.32 -13.89
CA ASN A 145 -10.15 -3.70 -15.28
C ASN A 145 -11.45 -4.35 -15.79
N PHE A 146 -11.85 -3.94 -16.98
CA PHE A 146 -13.02 -4.46 -17.69
C PHE A 146 -12.70 -4.65 -19.18
N GLU A 147 -13.58 -5.28 -19.95
CA GLU A 147 -13.28 -5.73 -21.33
C GLU A 147 -12.70 -4.65 -22.26
N ARG A 148 -13.19 -3.42 -22.14
CA ARG A 148 -12.81 -2.32 -23.05
C ARG A 148 -12.17 -1.13 -22.36
N GLY A 149 -11.84 -1.28 -21.07
CA GLY A 149 -11.30 -0.16 -20.32
C GLY A 149 -10.71 -0.56 -18.99
N GLY A 150 -10.24 0.44 -18.26
CA GLY A 150 -9.76 0.32 -16.92
C GLY A 150 -9.68 1.68 -16.25
N ALA A 151 -9.54 1.65 -14.94
CA ALA A 151 -9.42 2.85 -14.14
C ALA A 151 -8.54 2.59 -12.91
N VAL A 152 -7.94 3.67 -12.42
CA VAL A 152 -7.36 3.72 -11.07
C VAL A 152 -8.10 4.80 -10.31
N SER A 153 -8.54 4.44 -9.12
CA SER A 153 -9.11 5.35 -8.14
C SER A 153 -8.27 5.40 -6.88
N SER A 154 -8.37 6.52 -6.17
CA SER A 154 -7.85 6.68 -4.82
C SER A 154 -8.96 6.98 -3.84
N TRP A 155 -8.78 6.57 -2.60
CA TRP A 155 -9.60 6.93 -1.46
C TRP A 155 -8.69 7.55 -0.41
N THR A 156 -9.05 8.72 0.07
CA THR A 156 -8.35 9.39 1.17
C THR A 156 -9.23 9.39 2.40
N ARG A 157 -8.68 8.97 3.53
CA ARG A 157 -9.44 8.93 4.77
C ARG A 157 -9.58 10.32 5.38
N ASP A 158 -10.82 10.74 5.63
CA ASP A 158 -11.13 11.89 6.48
C ASP A 158 -11.29 11.39 7.92
N ASP A 159 -10.23 11.51 8.72
CA ASP A 159 -10.21 11.02 10.10
C ASP A 159 -11.20 11.76 11.02
N LYS A 160 -11.52 13.01 10.71
CA LYS A 160 -12.47 13.81 11.49
C LYS A 160 -13.90 13.32 11.30
N LYS A 161 -14.23 12.92 10.07
CA LYS A 161 -15.56 12.39 9.71
C LYS A 161 -15.65 10.88 9.84
N ASN A 162 -14.51 10.21 10.07
CA ASN A 162 -14.42 8.75 10.04
C ASN A 162 -14.99 8.16 8.75
N ALA A 163 -14.60 8.73 7.61
CA ALA A 163 -15.12 8.40 6.29
C ALA A 163 -14.02 8.44 5.23
N TRP A 164 -14.28 7.84 4.09
CA TRP A 164 -13.38 7.85 2.95
C TRP A 164 -13.92 8.71 1.82
N VAL A 165 -13.03 9.43 1.17
CA VAL A 165 -13.35 10.27 0.00
C VAL A 165 -12.78 9.61 -1.24
N HIS A 166 -13.64 9.19 -2.13
CA HIS A 166 -13.29 8.60 -3.42
C HIS A 166 -12.88 9.68 -4.43
N THR A 167 -11.85 9.39 -5.21
CA THR A 167 -11.39 10.24 -6.32
C THR A 167 -10.96 9.36 -7.49
N LEU A 168 -11.57 9.54 -8.65
CA LEU A 168 -11.11 8.90 -9.89
C LEU A 168 -9.78 9.57 -10.30
N VAL A 169 -8.69 8.80 -10.24
CA VAL A 169 -7.35 9.28 -10.62
C VAL A 169 -7.19 9.32 -12.13
N ARG A 170 -7.51 8.21 -12.78
CA ARG A 170 -7.40 8.08 -14.23
C ARG A 170 -8.21 6.90 -14.75
N HIS A 171 -8.68 7.01 -15.98
CA HIS A 171 -9.29 5.91 -16.74
C HIS A 171 -8.79 5.92 -18.19
N GLY A 172 -8.99 4.82 -18.89
CA GLY A 172 -8.63 4.71 -20.30
C GLY A 172 -8.92 3.35 -20.89
N SER A 173 -8.47 3.13 -22.10
CA SER A 173 -8.62 1.86 -22.81
C SER A 173 -7.79 0.76 -22.15
N SER A 174 -8.28 -0.48 -22.20
CA SER A 174 -7.50 -1.70 -21.93
C SER A 174 -7.21 -2.51 -23.20
N VAL A 175 -7.38 -1.89 -24.38
CA VAL A 175 -7.00 -2.48 -25.67
C VAL A 175 -5.51 -2.83 -25.66
N GLY A 176 -5.15 -3.99 -26.17
CA GLY A 176 -3.77 -4.48 -26.17
C GLY A 176 -3.32 -5.09 -24.83
N GLY A 177 -4.25 -5.39 -23.90
CA GLY A 177 -3.96 -6.05 -22.62
C GLY A 177 -3.40 -5.13 -21.54
N ILE A 178 -3.53 -3.81 -21.69
CA ILE A 178 -3.16 -2.82 -20.67
C ILE A 178 -3.88 -3.14 -19.36
N ARG A 179 -3.12 -3.19 -18.26
CA ARG A 179 -3.63 -3.48 -16.91
C ARG A 179 -3.52 -2.24 -16.02
N TRP A 180 -4.66 -1.81 -15.50
CA TRP A 180 -4.82 -0.73 -14.54
C TRP A 180 -4.72 -1.31 -13.13
N VAL A 181 -3.49 -1.48 -12.64
CA VAL A 181 -3.21 -2.11 -11.36
C VAL A 181 -2.13 -1.32 -10.64
N PRO A 182 -2.49 -0.40 -9.75
CA PRO A 182 -1.53 0.34 -8.92
C PRO A 182 -0.59 -0.63 -8.21
N ARG A 183 0.67 -0.22 -8.02
CA ARG A 183 1.68 -1.08 -7.39
C ARG A 183 2.38 -0.43 -6.22
N ASP A 184 2.56 0.89 -6.26
CA ASP A 184 3.16 1.64 -5.17
C ASP A 184 2.85 3.13 -5.31
N MET A 185 3.03 3.88 -4.21
CA MET A 185 2.97 5.33 -4.16
C MET A 185 4.03 5.89 -3.20
N GLU A 186 4.55 7.08 -3.48
CA GLU A 186 5.54 7.74 -2.65
C GLU A 186 5.40 9.25 -2.73
N VAL A 187 5.61 9.95 -1.61
CA VAL A 187 5.69 11.42 -1.57
C VAL A 187 7.14 11.84 -1.76
N TYR A 188 7.37 12.79 -2.64
CA TYR A 188 8.70 13.33 -2.91
C TYR A 188 8.65 14.83 -3.18
N GLN A 189 9.59 15.56 -2.58
CA GLN A 189 9.81 16.97 -2.87
C GLN A 189 10.86 17.14 -3.95
N ASP A 190 10.47 17.74 -5.09
CA ASP A 190 11.39 18.14 -6.14
C ASP A 190 12.34 19.23 -5.63
N LYS A 191 13.64 18.96 -5.67
CA LYS A 191 14.67 19.83 -5.06
C LYS A 191 14.89 21.13 -5.82
N LYS A 192 14.51 21.20 -7.10
CA LYS A 192 14.66 22.40 -7.91
C LYS A 192 13.44 23.30 -7.83
N THR A 193 12.25 22.72 -7.88
CA THR A 193 11.00 23.49 -7.84
C THR A 193 10.48 23.71 -6.42
N GLY A 194 10.93 22.88 -5.46
CA GLY A 194 10.42 22.87 -4.09
C GLY A 194 9.00 22.29 -3.96
N ILE A 195 8.38 21.88 -5.06
CA ILE A 195 7.02 21.32 -5.06
C ILE A 195 7.06 19.87 -4.55
N GLU A 196 6.21 19.59 -3.60
CA GLU A 196 6.01 18.25 -3.04
C GLU A 196 4.85 17.57 -3.75
N ARG A 197 5.07 16.34 -4.21
CA ARG A 197 4.06 15.54 -4.92
C ARG A 197 4.00 14.13 -4.38
N ILE A 198 2.82 13.55 -4.44
CA ILE A 198 2.65 12.10 -4.36
C ILE A 198 2.72 11.52 -5.78
N PHE A 199 3.47 10.45 -5.94
CA PHE A 199 3.61 9.69 -7.19
C PHE A 199 2.90 8.35 -7.02
N LEU A 200 2.08 7.97 -7.99
CA LEU A 200 1.29 6.75 -7.97
C LEU A 200 1.52 5.97 -9.27
N SER A 201 1.94 4.72 -9.13
CA SER A 201 1.94 3.77 -10.25
C SER A 201 0.52 3.38 -10.61
N LEU A 202 0.17 3.51 -11.88
CA LEU A 202 -1.13 3.12 -12.44
C LEU A 202 -1.15 1.69 -13.01
N GLY A 203 -0.03 0.98 -12.94
CA GLY A 203 0.22 -0.24 -13.68
C GLY A 203 0.83 0.04 -15.06
N ASN A 204 0.37 -0.64 -16.10
CA ASN A 204 0.92 -0.42 -17.45
C ASN A 204 0.82 1.03 -17.98
N PRO A 205 -0.22 1.85 -17.63
CA PRO A 205 -0.25 3.24 -18.08
C PRO A 205 0.91 4.10 -17.61
N GLY A 206 1.64 3.68 -16.57
CA GLY A 206 2.82 4.41 -16.07
C GLY A 206 2.62 5.03 -14.70
N ILE A 207 3.16 6.24 -14.49
CA ILE A 207 3.13 6.95 -13.21
C ILE A 207 2.42 8.30 -13.39
N VAL A 208 1.52 8.62 -12.46
CA VAL A 208 0.89 9.94 -12.31
C VAL A 208 1.36 10.60 -11.03
N SER A 209 1.34 11.93 -10.98
CA SER A 209 1.57 12.68 -9.74
C SER A 209 0.32 13.44 -9.29
N GLY A 210 0.31 13.78 -8.00
CA GLY A 210 -0.68 14.65 -7.38
C GLY A 210 -0.03 15.59 -6.38
N VAL A 211 -0.69 16.69 -6.05
CA VAL A 211 -0.27 17.66 -5.05
C VAL A 211 -1.29 17.74 -3.92
N TYR A 212 -0.82 18.07 -2.72
CA TYR A 212 -1.73 18.34 -1.62
C TYR A 212 -2.54 19.61 -1.88
N ASP A 213 -3.85 19.50 -1.81
CA ASP A 213 -4.80 20.61 -1.99
C ASP A 213 -5.93 20.51 -0.94
N PRO A 214 -5.86 21.29 0.16
CA PRO A 214 -6.86 21.22 1.21
C PRO A 214 -8.25 21.72 0.80
N THR A 215 -8.37 22.36 -0.37
CA THR A 215 -9.63 22.98 -0.84
C THR A 215 -10.56 21.99 -1.52
N ILE A 216 -10.05 20.81 -1.88
CA ILE A 216 -10.85 19.77 -2.56
C ILE A 216 -11.13 18.57 -1.63
N PRO A 217 -12.25 17.85 -1.86
CA PRO A 217 -12.46 16.56 -1.24
C PRO A 217 -11.29 15.60 -1.55
N GLY A 218 -10.91 14.77 -0.56
CA GLY A 218 -9.78 13.84 -0.73
C GLY A 218 -8.40 14.50 -0.65
N LYS A 219 -8.29 15.83 -0.65
CA LYS A 219 -7.06 16.61 -0.42
C LYS A 219 -5.88 16.32 -1.36
N ILE A 220 -6.05 15.53 -2.40
CA ILE A 220 -5.02 15.24 -3.41
C ILE A 220 -5.58 15.60 -4.78
N ARG A 221 -4.99 16.61 -5.41
CA ARG A 221 -5.30 16.98 -6.79
C ARG A 221 -4.36 16.25 -7.73
N TRP A 222 -4.89 15.24 -8.42
CA TRP A 222 -4.16 14.43 -9.36
C TRP A 222 -3.94 15.15 -10.69
N SER A 223 -2.74 15.00 -11.27
CA SER A 223 -2.39 15.53 -12.59
C SER A 223 -3.15 14.80 -13.70
N GLN A 224 -3.50 15.53 -14.75
CA GLN A 224 -4.01 14.95 -15.99
C GLN A 224 -2.88 14.42 -16.89
N HIS A 225 -1.63 14.77 -16.62
CA HIS A 225 -0.45 14.33 -17.34
C HIS A 225 0.26 13.20 -16.59
N LEU A 226 0.81 12.26 -17.34
CA LEU A 226 1.67 11.22 -16.78
C LEU A 226 3.09 11.77 -16.57
N GLU A 227 3.65 11.51 -15.42
CA GLU A 227 5.06 11.79 -15.11
C GLU A 227 5.98 10.81 -15.87
N PHE A 228 5.53 9.58 -16.03
CA PHE A 228 6.19 8.55 -16.78
C PHE A 228 5.12 7.77 -17.57
N PRO A 229 4.95 8.07 -18.86
CA PRO A 229 4.02 7.32 -19.71
C PRO A 229 4.59 5.96 -20.08
N PHE A 230 3.69 5.01 -20.33
CA PHE A 230 4.06 3.73 -20.91
C PHE A 230 4.69 3.98 -22.32
N PRO A 231 5.86 3.39 -22.63
CA PRO A 231 6.48 3.54 -23.93
C PRO A 231 5.58 3.01 -25.05
N GLU A 232 5.40 3.76 -26.12
CA GLU A 232 4.75 3.26 -27.32
C GLU A 232 5.50 2.03 -27.84
N GLY A 233 4.79 0.94 -28.11
CA GLY A 233 5.39 -0.33 -28.54
C GLY A 233 6.05 -1.14 -27.42
N GLY A 234 5.96 -0.72 -26.16
CA GLY A 234 6.42 -1.48 -25.00
C GLY A 234 5.69 -2.79 -24.86
N THR A 235 6.35 -3.80 -24.29
CA THR A 235 5.72 -5.09 -24.01
C THR A 235 4.76 -4.99 -22.84
N LEU A 236 3.63 -5.69 -22.90
CA LEU A 236 2.56 -5.70 -21.87
C LEU A 236 3.02 -6.11 -20.47
N HIS A 237 4.25 -6.57 -20.32
CA HIS A 237 4.79 -7.06 -19.07
C HIS A 237 5.53 -6.00 -18.25
N THR A 238 5.82 -4.85 -18.85
CA THR A 238 6.49 -3.76 -18.16
C THR A 238 5.48 -2.87 -17.46
N ARG A 239 5.70 -2.60 -16.19
CA ARG A 239 4.91 -1.69 -15.35
C ARG A 239 5.76 -1.24 -14.16
N PRO A 240 5.65 0.02 -13.72
CA PRO A 240 6.28 0.46 -12.48
C PRO A 240 5.78 -0.37 -11.29
N LEU A 241 6.71 -0.97 -10.54
CA LEU A 241 6.39 -1.86 -9.42
C LEU A 241 6.58 -1.18 -8.07
N GLY A 242 7.81 -0.76 -7.77
CA GLY A 242 8.15 -0.07 -6.53
C GLY A 242 8.54 1.37 -6.79
N ILE A 243 8.05 2.30 -5.97
CA ILE A 243 8.43 3.71 -6.00
C ILE A 243 8.98 4.06 -4.62
N ILE A 244 10.18 4.62 -4.57
CA ILE A 244 10.83 4.93 -3.30
C ILE A 244 11.67 6.21 -3.39
N GLN A 245 11.69 6.98 -2.31
CA GLN A 245 12.68 8.02 -2.12
C GLN A 245 13.94 7.41 -1.47
N ALA A 246 15.06 7.48 -2.18
CA ALA A 246 16.36 7.03 -1.68
C ALA A 246 17.47 8.01 -2.09
N ASN A 247 18.42 8.24 -1.21
CA ASN A 247 19.56 9.15 -1.45
C ASN A 247 19.14 10.52 -2.01
N GLY A 248 18.00 11.02 -1.53
CA GLY A 248 17.44 12.30 -1.94
C GLY A 248 17.00 12.35 -3.41
N SER A 249 16.61 11.24 -4.00
CA SER A 249 16.02 11.13 -5.32
C SER A 249 14.82 10.22 -5.28
N LEU A 250 13.85 10.46 -6.14
CA LEU A 250 12.75 9.53 -6.39
C LEU A 250 13.21 8.50 -7.42
N MET A 251 13.01 7.25 -7.08
CA MET A 251 13.34 6.11 -7.94
C MET A 251 12.15 5.18 -8.09
N PHE A 252 12.07 4.48 -9.21
CA PHE A 252 11.10 3.39 -9.39
C PHE A 252 11.72 2.26 -10.22
N SER A 253 11.18 1.05 -10.03
CA SER A 253 11.57 -0.13 -10.80
C SER A 253 10.54 -0.45 -11.87
N GLU A 254 11.02 -0.80 -13.07
CA GLU A 254 10.20 -1.28 -14.18
C GLU A 254 10.97 -2.30 -15.01
N GLY A 255 10.37 -3.50 -15.19
CA GLY A 255 11.05 -4.59 -15.88
C GLY A 255 12.37 -4.93 -15.19
N GLY A 256 13.47 -4.97 -15.95
CA GLY A 256 14.83 -5.19 -15.44
C GLY A 256 15.60 -3.91 -15.13
N ALA A 257 14.95 -2.73 -15.06
CA ALA A 257 15.59 -1.44 -14.92
C ALA A 257 15.15 -0.69 -13.64
N ILE A 258 16.01 0.21 -13.18
CA ILE A 258 15.70 1.21 -12.14
C ILE A 258 15.82 2.59 -12.78
N PHE A 259 14.78 3.37 -12.66
CA PHE A 259 14.73 4.74 -13.15
C PHE A 259 14.85 5.73 -11.99
N ARG A 260 15.53 6.83 -12.23
CA ARG A 260 15.66 7.94 -11.30
C ARG A 260 15.02 9.20 -11.92
N ARG A 261 14.10 9.82 -11.17
CA ARG A 261 13.49 11.08 -11.57
C ARG A 261 14.54 12.20 -11.59
N LYS A 262 14.53 13.01 -12.62
CA LYS A 262 15.30 14.24 -12.73
C LYS A 262 14.46 15.39 -12.16
N ASP A 263 15.03 16.15 -11.23
CA ASP A 263 14.34 17.30 -10.63
C ASP A 263 14.28 18.50 -11.59
N GLY A 264 13.22 19.28 -11.43
CA GLY A 264 13.01 20.52 -12.21
C GLY A 264 12.34 20.30 -13.56
N VAL A 265 11.62 19.21 -13.69
CA VAL A 265 10.78 18.90 -14.87
C VAL A 265 9.37 18.58 -14.42
#